data_5ee51a7e18cdfddf5ff8a94cb1338d9b
#
_entry.id   5ee51a7e18cdfddf5ff8a94cb1338d9b
#
_cell.length_a   1.000
_cell.length_b   1.000
_cell.length_c   1.000
_cell.angle_alpha   90.00
_cell.angle_beta   90.00
_cell.angle_gamma   90.00
#
_symmetry.space_group_name_H-M   'P 1'
#
loop_
_entity.id
_entity.type
_entity.pdbx_description
1 polymer ?
#
loop_
_entity_poly.entity_id
_entity_poly.type
_entity_poly.pdbx_seq_one_letter_code
_entity_poly.pdbx_strand_id
1 'polypeptide(L)'
;MNTEEIIKAAFELGNAIAQSEEMSNLRDQQVELMSKKDAYDLIMRYQDARTKMDNKLMDGLLVTQQEEAHLDILEQQVSNHPDIQVLLAAQEKLENLMQAVYFAINQAVTGSCSSDCDSCGGSC
;
A
#
# COMPACT_ATOMS: atom_id res chain seq x y z
N MET A 1 20.84 -1.33 -23.32
CA MET A 1 21.12 -1.10 -21.88
C MET A 1 21.54 -2.39 -21.21
N ASN A 2 22.58 -2.32 -20.40
CA ASN A 2 22.98 -3.48 -19.58
C ASN A 2 22.21 -3.49 -18.26
N THR A 3 22.46 -4.52 -17.45
CA THR A 3 21.77 -4.69 -16.16
C THR A 3 21.98 -3.52 -15.22
N GLU A 4 23.21 -2.98 -15.15
CA GLU A 4 23.52 -1.87 -14.27
C GLU A 4 22.76 -0.60 -14.65
N GLU A 5 22.65 -0.34 -15.93
CA GLU A 5 21.90 0.82 -16.45
C GLU A 5 20.41 0.69 -16.17
N ILE A 6 19.87 -0.51 -16.29
CA ILE A 6 18.46 -0.78 -15.95
C ILE A 6 18.20 -0.54 -14.47
N ILE A 7 19.08 -1.04 -13.61
CA ILE A 7 18.96 -0.83 -12.15
C ILE A 7 19.07 0.65 -11.81
N LYS A 8 19.99 1.37 -12.46
CA LYS A 8 20.12 2.81 -12.27
C LYS A 8 18.85 3.56 -12.66
N ALA A 9 18.25 3.19 -13.78
CA ALA A 9 16.97 3.77 -14.22
C ALA A 9 15.85 3.49 -13.20
N ALA A 10 15.84 2.29 -12.57
CA ALA A 10 14.89 1.94 -11.53
C ALA A 10 15.08 2.82 -10.28
N PHE A 11 16.33 3.09 -9.88
CA PHE A 11 16.59 4.01 -8.76
C PHE A 11 16.16 5.44 -9.08
N GLU A 12 16.39 5.91 -10.30
CA GLU A 12 15.93 7.22 -10.73
C GLU A 12 14.41 7.32 -10.68
N LEU A 13 13.70 6.27 -11.11
CA LEU A 13 12.24 6.18 -10.99
C LEU A 13 11.82 6.19 -9.53
N GLY A 14 12.48 5.42 -8.68
CA GLY A 14 12.21 5.40 -7.25
C GLY A 14 12.37 6.77 -6.59
N ASN A 15 13.43 7.49 -6.96
CA ASN A 15 13.65 8.84 -6.47
C ASN A 15 12.57 9.81 -6.93
N ALA A 16 12.11 9.67 -8.18
CA ALA A 16 11.01 10.48 -8.69
C ALA A 16 9.72 10.25 -7.91
N ILE A 17 9.42 8.99 -7.59
CA ILE A 17 8.26 8.63 -6.76
C ILE A 17 8.41 9.21 -5.35
N ALA A 18 9.60 9.10 -4.76
CA ALA A 18 9.88 9.63 -3.42
C ALA A 18 9.69 11.15 -3.34
N GLN A 19 9.88 11.86 -4.46
CA GLN A 19 9.71 13.30 -4.55
C GLN A 19 8.34 13.72 -5.09
N SER A 20 7.46 12.77 -5.35
CA SER A 20 6.12 13.05 -5.88
C SER A 20 5.25 13.78 -4.85
N GLU A 21 4.21 14.46 -5.34
CA GLU A 21 3.22 15.10 -4.47
C GLU A 21 2.50 14.07 -3.62
N GLU A 22 2.21 12.90 -4.17
CA GLU A 22 1.53 11.81 -3.46
C GLU A 22 2.34 11.36 -2.25
N MET A 23 3.66 11.18 -2.42
CA MET A 23 4.53 10.78 -1.32
C MET A 23 4.70 11.91 -0.29
N SER A 24 4.86 13.14 -0.75
CA SER A 24 4.97 14.31 0.13
C SER A 24 3.71 14.47 0.97
N ASN A 25 2.54 14.36 0.35
CA ASN A 25 1.26 14.45 1.05
C ASN A 25 1.11 13.33 2.07
N LEU A 26 1.50 12.10 1.72
CA LEU A 26 1.45 10.98 2.66
C LEU A 26 2.34 11.22 3.88
N ARG A 27 3.56 11.71 3.67
CA ARG A 27 4.47 12.03 4.78
C ARG A 27 3.90 13.11 5.68
N ASP A 28 3.34 14.16 5.09
CA ASP A 28 2.73 15.26 5.85
C ASP A 28 1.57 14.75 6.69
N GLN A 29 0.72 13.90 6.13
CA GLN A 29 -0.39 13.32 6.87
C GLN A 29 0.07 12.37 7.99
N GLN A 30 1.13 11.61 7.75
CA GLN A 30 1.70 10.76 8.79
C GLN A 30 2.24 11.58 9.97
N VAL A 31 2.95 12.66 9.68
CA VAL A 31 3.48 13.55 10.72
C VAL A 31 2.34 14.21 11.50
N GLU A 32 1.34 14.70 10.78
CA GLU A 32 0.18 15.34 11.41
C GLU A 32 -0.59 14.36 12.30
N LEU A 33 -0.78 13.13 11.85
CA LEU A 33 -1.46 12.10 12.62
C LEU A 33 -0.72 11.76 13.92
N MET A 34 0.61 11.75 13.89
CA MET A 34 1.41 11.48 15.08
C MET A 34 1.21 12.52 16.18
N SER A 35 0.82 13.74 15.82
CA SER A 35 0.49 14.79 16.80
C SER A 35 -0.92 14.64 17.40
N LYS A 36 -1.76 13.78 16.79
CA LYS A 36 -3.13 13.53 17.24
C LYS A 36 -3.17 12.24 18.04
N LYS A 37 -3.10 12.39 19.35
CA LYS A 37 -2.94 11.26 20.27
C LYS A 37 -4.03 10.21 20.12
N ASP A 38 -5.29 10.63 20.01
CA ASP A 38 -6.41 9.69 19.93
C ASP A 38 -6.34 8.82 18.68
N ALA A 39 -6.05 9.43 17.55
CA ALA A 39 -5.91 8.70 16.28
C ALA A 39 -4.70 7.77 16.29
N TYR A 40 -3.57 8.26 16.79
CA TYR A 40 -2.35 7.48 16.90
C TYR A 40 -2.55 6.26 17.81
N ASP A 41 -3.12 6.46 19.00
CA ASP A 41 -3.38 5.37 19.94
C ASP A 41 -4.33 4.33 19.34
N LEU A 42 -5.34 4.76 18.59
CA LEU A 42 -6.28 3.86 17.95
C LEU A 42 -5.59 2.99 16.89
N ILE A 43 -4.74 3.58 16.06
CA ILE A 43 -3.96 2.85 15.06
C ILE A 43 -3.05 1.84 15.74
N MET A 44 -2.37 2.23 16.82
CA MET A 44 -1.46 1.34 17.53
C MET A 44 -2.20 0.15 18.14
N ARG A 45 -3.39 0.38 18.71
CA ARG A 45 -4.24 -0.70 19.23
C ARG A 45 -4.70 -1.65 18.12
N TYR A 46 -5.08 -1.09 16.98
CA TYR A 46 -5.50 -1.90 15.84
C TYR A 46 -4.34 -2.76 15.32
N GLN A 47 -3.18 -2.16 15.12
CA GLN A 47 -1.99 -2.88 14.64
C GLN A 47 -1.56 -3.98 15.61
N ASP A 48 -1.59 -3.71 16.91
CA ASP A 48 -1.24 -4.68 17.93
C ASP A 48 -2.20 -5.87 17.93
N ALA A 49 -3.51 -5.62 17.86
CA ALA A 49 -4.52 -6.66 17.79
C ALA A 49 -4.37 -7.49 16.50
N ARG A 50 -4.09 -6.84 15.38
CA ARG A 50 -3.88 -7.51 14.09
C ARG A 50 -2.64 -8.39 14.11
N THR A 51 -1.55 -7.89 14.67
CA THR A 51 -0.30 -8.63 14.77
C THR A 51 -0.47 -9.86 15.66
N LYS A 52 -1.17 -9.73 16.78
CA LYS A 52 -1.45 -10.87 17.66
C LYS A 52 -2.28 -11.93 16.97
N MET A 53 -3.30 -11.53 16.20
CA MET A 53 -4.12 -12.46 15.43
C MET A 53 -3.29 -13.18 14.37
N ASP A 54 -2.49 -12.43 13.61
CA ASP A 54 -1.63 -12.99 12.56
C ASP A 54 -0.63 -13.99 13.15
N ASN A 55 -0.03 -13.67 14.30
CA ASN A 55 0.90 -14.56 14.97
C ASN A 55 0.23 -15.86 15.43
N LYS A 56 -1.01 -15.76 15.95
CA LYS A 56 -1.78 -16.95 16.33
C LYS A 56 -2.05 -17.85 15.13
N LEU A 57 -2.45 -17.25 14.01
CA LEU A 57 -2.72 -18.01 12.78
C LEU A 57 -1.44 -18.68 12.26
N MET A 58 -0.30 -17.99 12.31
CA MET A 58 0.97 -18.58 11.89
C MET A 58 1.41 -19.72 12.79
N ASP A 59 1.11 -19.65 14.09
CA ASP A 59 1.44 -20.70 15.06
C ASP A 59 0.42 -21.86 15.05
N GLY A 60 -0.59 -21.79 14.18
CA GLY A 60 -1.63 -22.81 14.10
C GLY A 60 -2.63 -22.78 15.24
N LEU A 61 -2.67 -21.67 15.99
CA LEU A 61 -3.62 -21.49 17.08
C LEU A 61 -4.94 -20.96 16.56
N LEU A 62 -6.02 -21.29 17.29
CA LEU A 62 -7.35 -20.80 16.94
C LEU A 62 -7.56 -19.40 17.45
N VAL A 63 -8.18 -18.57 16.62
CA VAL A 63 -8.63 -17.22 17.00
C VAL A 63 -10.03 -17.33 17.57
N THR A 64 -10.26 -16.76 18.74
CA THR A 64 -11.57 -16.79 19.39
C THR A 64 -12.52 -15.80 18.74
N GLN A 65 -13.84 -16.02 18.91
CA GLN A 65 -14.85 -15.07 18.44
C GLN A 65 -14.70 -13.69 19.10
N GLN A 66 -14.29 -13.65 20.37
CA GLN A 66 -14.05 -12.40 21.06
C GLN A 66 -12.89 -11.62 20.45
N GLU A 67 -11.84 -12.31 20.06
CA GLU A 67 -10.69 -11.69 19.41
C GLU A 67 -11.05 -11.13 18.02
N GLU A 68 -11.83 -11.89 17.24
CA GLU A 68 -12.35 -11.44 15.95
C GLU A 68 -13.26 -10.23 16.10
N ALA A 69 -14.19 -10.28 17.06
CA ALA A 69 -15.13 -9.19 17.33
C ALA A 69 -14.39 -7.93 17.78
N HIS A 70 -13.37 -8.07 18.62
CA HIS A 70 -12.54 -6.96 19.06
C HIS A 70 -11.80 -6.29 17.89
N LEU A 71 -11.22 -7.11 17.02
CA LEU A 71 -10.54 -6.59 15.82
C LEU A 71 -11.52 -5.88 14.89
N ASP A 72 -12.72 -6.43 14.68
CA ASP A 72 -13.75 -5.80 13.85
C ASP A 72 -14.17 -4.43 14.41
N ILE A 73 -14.32 -4.32 15.72
CA ILE A 73 -14.65 -3.04 16.37
C ILE A 73 -13.54 -2.02 16.14
N LEU A 74 -12.28 -2.42 16.34
CA LEU A 74 -11.13 -1.55 16.10
C LEU A 74 -11.05 -1.13 14.63
N GLU A 75 -11.29 -2.06 13.72
CA GLU A 75 -11.28 -1.79 12.28
C GLU A 75 -12.35 -0.76 11.89
N GLN A 76 -13.56 -0.88 12.45
CA GLN A 76 -14.62 0.10 12.24
C GLN A 76 -14.26 1.47 12.82
N GLN A 77 -13.67 1.50 14.01
CA GLN A 77 -13.25 2.75 14.64
C GLN A 77 -12.16 3.45 13.81
N VAL A 78 -11.20 2.69 13.31
CA VAL A 78 -10.13 3.20 12.43
C VAL A 78 -10.74 3.76 11.14
N SER A 79 -11.62 3.01 10.51
CA SER A 79 -12.24 3.40 9.23
C SER A 79 -13.12 4.63 9.35
N ASN A 80 -13.72 4.86 10.51
CA ASN A 80 -14.63 5.99 10.75
C ASN A 80 -13.96 7.21 11.36
N HIS A 81 -12.68 7.10 11.74
CA HIS A 81 -11.97 8.22 12.35
C HIS A 81 -11.58 9.25 11.29
N PRO A 82 -12.04 10.52 11.39
CA PRO A 82 -11.80 11.51 10.33
C PRO A 82 -10.32 11.76 10.02
N ASP A 83 -9.47 11.80 11.04
CA ASP A 83 -8.05 12.04 10.87
C ASP A 83 -7.35 10.88 10.18
N ILE A 84 -7.80 9.66 10.48
CA ILE A 84 -7.27 8.45 9.86
C ILE A 84 -7.77 8.34 8.41
N GLN A 85 -9.01 8.75 8.12
CA GLN A 85 -9.53 8.77 6.76
C GLN A 85 -8.69 9.64 5.83
N VAL A 86 -8.18 10.77 6.31
CA VAL A 86 -7.30 11.64 5.53
C VAL A 86 -5.99 10.91 5.20
N LEU A 87 -5.42 10.20 6.17
CA LEU A 87 -4.22 9.39 5.95
C LEU A 87 -4.48 8.27 4.94
N LEU A 88 -5.59 7.56 5.09
CA LEU A 88 -5.94 6.46 4.19
C LEU A 88 -6.15 6.96 2.75
N ALA A 89 -6.75 8.14 2.58
CA ALA A 89 -6.90 8.75 1.27
C ALA A 89 -5.54 9.08 0.64
N ALA A 90 -4.59 9.57 1.43
CA ALA A 90 -3.23 9.83 0.96
C ALA A 90 -2.50 8.55 0.57
N GLN A 91 -2.67 7.48 1.35
CA GLN A 91 -2.11 6.16 1.03
C GLN A 91 -2.70 5.61 -0.27
N GLU A 92 -4.01 5.76 -0.47
CA GLU A 92 -4.68 5.30 -1.69
C GLU A 92 -4.14 6.01 -2.93
N LYS A 93 -3.90 7.31 -2.84
CA LYS A 93 -3.31 8.08 -3.95
C LYS A 93 -1.92 7.58 -4.32
N LEU A 94 -1.09 7.29 -3.30
CA LEU A 94 0.23 6.72 -3.55
C LEU A 94 0.13 5.32 -4.16
N GLU A 95 -0.77 4.49 -3.65
CA GLU A 95 -1.00 3.14 -4.20
C GLU A 95 -1.45 3.21 -5.65
N ASN A 96 -2.33 4.15 -5.99
CA ASN A 96 -2.77 4.35 -7.38
C ASN A 96 -1.60 4.75 -8.28
N LEU A 97 -0.72 5.62 -7.79
CA LEU A 97 0.50 5.98 -8.51
C LEU A 97 1.38 4.75 -8.73
N MET A 98 1.59 3.95 -7.69
CA MET A 98 2.42 2.74 -7.79
C MET A 98 1.82 1.73 -8.77
N GLN A 99 0.50 1.55 -8.73
CA GLN A 99 -0.19 0.66 -9.68
C GLN A 99 -0.02 1.14 -11.11
N ALA A 100 -0.13 2.45 -11.34
CA ALA A 100 0.09 3.04 -12.66
C ALA A 100 1.54 2.82 -13.13
N VAL A 101 2.51 2.93 -12.23
CA VAL A 101 3.93 2.69 -12.53
C VAL A 101 4.14 1.22 -12.91
N TYR A 102 3.61 0.29 -12.12
CA TYR A 102 3.71 -1.14 -12.43
C TYR A 102 3.03 -1.48 -13.76
N PHE A 103 1.88 -0.90 -14.02
CA PHE A 103 1.18 -1.07 -15.29
C PHE A 103 2.05 -0.56 -16.45
N ALA A 104 2.64 0.62 -16.31
CA ALA A 104 3.51 1.19 -17.34
C ALA A 104 4.74 0.31 -17.61
N ILE A 105 5.36 -0.22 -16.55
CA ILE A 105 6.49 -1.14 -16.67
C ILE A 105 6.07 -2.40 -17.41
N ASN A 106 4.94 -3.00 -17.02
CA ASN A 106 4.43 -4.20 -17.67
C ASN A 106 4.10 -3.95 -19.13
N GLN A 107 3.47 -2.83 -19.44
CA GLN A 107 3.18 -2.45 -20.83
C GLN A 107 4.46 -2.26 -21.66
N ALA A 108 5.47 -1.66 -21.07
CA ALA A 108 6.74 -1.46 -21.75
C ALA A 108 7.44 -2.80 -22.03
N VAL A 109 7.40 -3.71 -21.07
CA VAL A 109 8.01 -5.04 -21.20
C VAL A 109 7.27 -5.89 -22.22
N THR A 110 5.94 -5.84 -22.20
CA THR A 110 5.08 -6.62 -23.09
C THR A 110 4.47 -5.81 -24.23
N GLY A 111 4.91 -4.55 -24.40
CA GLY A 111 4.30 -3.61 -25.34
C GLY A 111 4.29 -4.07 -26.78
N SER A 112 5.36 -4.68 -27.23
CA SER A 112 5.43 -5.26 -28.57
C SER A 112 4.42 -6.42 -28.72
N CYS A 113 4.22 -7.18 -27.67
CA CYS A 113 3.22 -8.24 -27.65
C CYS A 113 1.81 -7.69 -27.69
N SER A 114 1.53 -6.62 -26.95
CA SER A 114 0.17 -6.07 -26.88
C SER A 114 -0.28 -5.47 -28.22
N SER A 115 0.64 -4.96 -29.03
CA SER A 115 0.33 -4.52 -30.39
C SER A 115 0.19 -5.68 -31.37
N ASP A 116 0.78 -6.81 -31.07
CA ASP A 116 0.76 -8.00 -31.91
C ASP A 116 -0.23 -9.06 -31.42
N CYS A 117 -0.87 -8.85 -30.27
CA CYS A 117 -1.78 -9.84 -29.68
C CYS A 117 -2.95 -10.18 -30.60
N ASP A 118 -3.44 -9.21 -31.36
CA ASP A 118 -4.51 -9.46 -32.32
C ASP A 118 -4.08 -10.39 -33.43
N SER A 119 -2.82 -10.33 -33.83
CA SER A 119 -2.26 -11.19 -34.87
C SER A 119 -1.67 -12.47 -34.33
N CYS A 120 -1.29 -12.50 -33.06
CA CYS A 120 -0.69 -13.67 -32.41
C CYS A 120 -1.70 -14.61 -31.77
N GLY A 121 -3.00 -14.27 -31.83
CA GLY A 121 -4.02 -15.14 -31.22
C GLY A 121 -3.94 -15.25 -29.71
N GLY A 122 -3.42 -14.22 -29.04
CA GLY A 122 -3.36 -14.19 -27.59
C GLY A 122 -2.20 -14.93 -26.96
N SER A 123 -1.21 -15.31 -27.74
CA SER A 123 -0.01 -16.02 -27.25
C SER A 123 1.13 -15.08 -26.84
N CYS A 124 0.81 -13.93 -26.35
CA CYS A 124 1.82 -12.98 -25.87
C CYS A 124 2.38 -13.35 -24.51
#